data_a73523f9118006c67f0b22bf5ace77fe
#
_entry.id   a73523f9118006c67f0b22bf5ace77fe
#
_cell.length_a   1.000
_cell.length_b   1.000
_cell.length_c   1.000
_cell.angle_alpha   90.00
_cell.angle_beta   90.00
_cell.angle_gamma   90.00
#
_symmetry.space_group_name_H-M   'P 1'
#
loop_
_entity.id
_entity.type
_entity.pdbx_description
1 polymer ?
#
loop_
_entity_poly.entity_id
_entity_poly.type
_entity_poly.pdbx_seq_one_letter_code
_entity_poly.pdbx_strand_id
1 'polypeptide(L)'
;MALERRLFEALGGECEIYAYGLRPARLADGEAWVHEMHDRLTRFSPTSELSRFNASAGAWVGVSPLLESLLRECLRAHELSGGLVNAAVLPALLAAGYTRTFSEGPTAVTASVVPPALSEVLEVRSGSARLRLGASIDLGGIAKGWLADRLAAELGPNSLVNLCGDLFARGDGETGEGWPVGMGGKTVLLLDMGAATSGTRKRTWGPDLHHLIDPRTGLPSRSDLVEASVIARTGADAEIFAKTALILGSTKAEEYLAAHDALGWSLIA
;
A
#
# COMPACT_ATOMS: atom_id res chain seq x y z
N MET A 1 26.62 12.16 12.19
CA MET A 1 26.76 11.63 10.80
C MET A 1 25.95 12.53 9.88
N ALA A 2 26.35 12.72 8.59
CA ALA A 2 25.56 13.54 7.68
C ALA A 2 24.28 12.84 7.29
N LEU A 3 23.19 13.60 7.14
CA LEU A 3 21.94 13.16 6.57
C LEU A 3 22.06 13.17 5.04
N GLU A 4 21.82 12.02 4.43
CA GLU A 4 21.63 11.87 3.00
C GLU A 4 20.15 11.72 2.71
N ARG A 5 19.70 12.30 1.58
CA ARG A 5 18.32 12.19 1.16
C ARG A 5 18.19 12.00 -0.35
N ARG A 6 17.10 11.30 -0.75
CA ARG A 6 16.73 11.08 -2.14
C ARG A 6 15.24 11.30 -2.31
N LEU A 7 14.85 12.12 -3.29
CA LEU A 7 13.46 12.36 -3.68
C LEU A 7 13.29 11.96 -5.13
N PHE A 8 12.22 11.23 -5.44
CA PHE A 8 11.95 10.73 -6.79
C PHE A 8 10.47 10.36 -6.94
N GLU A 9 10.01 10.23 -8.18
CA GLU A 9 8.65 9.83 -8.52
C GLU A 9 8.58 8.32 -8.83
N ALA A 10 7.81 7.56 -8.08
CA ALA A 10 7.55 6.14 -8.33
C ALA A 10 6.22 5.72 -7.67
N LEU A 11 5.70 4.55 -7.99
CA LEU A 11 4.49 3.96 -7.37
C LEU A 11 3.24 4.87 -7.45
N GLY A 12 3.26 5.82 -8.38
CA GLY A 12 2.18 6.77 -8.62
C GLY A 12 2.19 8.00 -7.71
N GLY A 13 3.36 8.40 -7.20
CA GLY A 13 3.56 9.62 -6.43
C GLY A 13 4.99 9.80 -5.96
N GLU A 14 5.21 10.80 -5.12
CA GLU A 14 6.51 11.15 -4.58
C GLU A 14 6.97 10.11 -3.54
N CYS A 15 8.23 9.70 -3.68
CA CYS A 15 8.93 8.78 -2.80
C CYS A 15 10.16 9.47 -2.22
N GLU A 16 10.49 9.15 -0.99
CA GLU A 16 11.59 9.75 -0.25
C GLU A 16 12.39 8.68 0.49
N ILE A 17 13.70 8.80 0.44
CA ILE A 17 14.62 7.96 1.21
C ILE A 17 15.56 8.90 1.98
N TYR A 18 15.66 8.70 3.27
CA TYR A 18 16.57 9.40 4.14
C TYR A 18 17.44 8.39 4.91
N ALA A 19 18.72 8.71 5.13
CA ALA A 19 19.58 7.89 5.97
C ALA A 19 20.72 8.69 6.57
N TYR A 20 21.13 8.32 7.77
CA TYR A 20 22.34 8.84 8.41
C TYR A 20 23.49 7.86 8.19
N GLY A 21 24.68 8.43 7.83
CA GLY A 21 25.92 7.67 7.73
C GLY A 21 26.02 6.72 6.53
N LEU A 22 25.09 6.76 5.59
CA LEU A 22 25.18 6.06 4.31
C LEU A 22 25.84 6.94 3.26
N ARG A 23 26.43 6.30 2.24
CA ARG A 23 26.91 7.01 1.05
C ARG A 23 25.75 7.28 0.10
N PRO A 24 25.75 8.41 -0.66
CA PRO A 24 24.70 8.74 -1.62
C PRO A 24 24.39 7.60 -2.63
N ALA A 25 25.39 6.82 -3.01
CA ALA A 25 25.23 5.67 -3.91
C ALA A 25 24.24 4.62 -3.35
N ARG A 26 24.22 4.40 -2.03
CA ARG A 26 23.28 3.44 -1.41
C ARG A 26 21.83 3.91 -1.52
N LEU A 27 21.59 5.22 -1.43
CA LEU A 27 20.26 5.77 -1.63
C LEU A 27 19.85 5.69 -3.11
N ALA A 28 20.80 5.87 -4.04
CA ALA A 28 20.55 5.67 -5.47
C ALA A 28 20.23 4.21 -5.81
N ASP A 29 20.90 3.24 -5.17
CA ASP A 29 20.57 1.82 -5.28
C ASP A 29 19.13 1.57 -4.77
N GLY A 30 18.73 2.20 -3.65
CA GLY A 30 17.37 2.13 -3.11
C GLY A 30 16.31 2.69 -4.06
N GLU A 31 16.57 3.85 -4.68
CA GLU A 31 15.69 4.42 -5.71
C GLU A 31 15.55 3.47 -6.91
N ALA A 32 16.66 2.95 -7.42
CA ALA A 32 16.65 2.00 -8.54
C ALA A 32 15.85 0.73 -8.20
N TRP A 33 15.97 0.23 -6.97
CA TRP A 33 15.18 -0.90 -6.49
C TRP A 33 13.67 -0.55 -6.45
N VAL A 34 13.28 0.64 -5.98
CA VAL A 34 11.86 1.05 -5.98
C VAL A 34 11.31 1.14 -7.40
N HIS A 35 12.08 1.64 -8.36
CA HIS A 35 11.68 1.64 -9.77
C HIS A 35 11.52 0.23 -10.33
N GLU A 36 12.44 -0.68 -10.01
CA GLU A 36 12.28 -2.10 -10.40
C GLU A 36 10.99 -2.69 -9.82
N MET A 37 10.67 -2.42 -8.55
CA MET A 37 9.43 -2.88 -7.91
C MET A 37 8.19 -2.26 -8.58
N HIS A 38 8.24 -0.99 -8.93
CA HIS A 38 7.19 -0.32 -9.69
C HIS A 38 6.90 -1.06 -11.00
N ASP A 39 7.94 -1.33 -11.80
CA ASP A 39 7.81 -1.97 -13.10
C ASP A 39 7.29 -3.41 -13.00
N ARG A 40 7.69 -4.14 -11.96
CA ARG A 40 7.27 -5.53 -11.74
C ARG A 40 5.85 -5.65 -11.22
N LEU A 41 5.42 -4.73 -10.36
CA LEU A 41 4.17 -4.83 -9.60
C LEU A 41 3.05 -3.94 -10.14
N THR A 42 3.32 -3.13 -11.17
CA THR A 42 2.29 -2.31 -11.81
C THR A 42 1.30 -3.16 -12.62
N ARG A 43 0.02 -2.81 -12.55
CA ARG A 43 -1.02 -3.38 -13.42
C ARG A 43 -1.16 -2.64 -14.76
N PHE A 44 -0.48 -1.52 -14.92
CA PHE A 44 -0.60 -0.67 -16.11
C PHE A 44 0.36 -1.08 -17.24
N SER A 45 1.31 -1.97 -16.97
CA SER A 45 2.18 -2.57 -17.99
C SER A 45 1.76 -4.01 -18.27
N PRO A 46 1.46 -4.38 -19.52
CA PRO A 46 1.10 -5.76 -19.85
C PRO A 46 2.25 -6.77 -19.65
N THR A 47 3.48 -6.26 -19.57
CA THR A 47 4.69 -7.08 -19.41
C THR A 47 5.14 -7.19 -17.94
N SER A 48 4.47 -6.52 -17.00
CA SER A 48 4.78 -6.64 -15.59
C SER A 48 4.53 -8.05 -15.07
N GLU A 49 5.19 -8.42 -13.97
CA GLU A 49 4.97 -9.72 -13.33
C GLU A 49 3.53 -9.86 -12.85
N LEU A 50 2.97 -8.79 -12.24
CA LEU A 50 1.58 -8.74 -11.80
C LEU A 50 0.59 -8.94 -12.97
N SER A 51 0.78 -8.25 -14.09
CA SER A 51 -0.12 -8.37 -15.24
C SER A 51 -0.10 -9.76 -15.85
N ARG A 52 1.09 -10.38 -15.97
CA ARG A 52 1.20 -11.79 -16.41
C ARG A 52 0.53 -12.74 -15.44
N PHE A 53 0.66 -12.51 -14.12
CA PHE A 53 -0.04 -13.29 -13.11
C PHE A 53 -1.56 -13.13 -13.24
N ASN A 54 -2.07 -11.91 -13.38
CA ASN A 54 -3.50 -11.65 -13.62
C ASN A 54 -4.03 -12.33 -14.89
N ALA A 55 -3.20 -12.47 -15.91
CA ALA A 55 -3.56 -13.12 -17.17
C ALA A 55 -3.47 -14.67 -17.13
N SER A 56 -3.13 -15.28 -16.00
CA SER A 56 -2.89 -16.73 -15.88
C SER A 56 -4.13 -17.62 -16.03
N ALA A 57 -5.32 -17.01 -16.13
CA ALA A 57 -6.58 -17.67 -16.51
C ALA A 57 -6.93 -18.92 -15.67
N GLY A 58 -6.64 -18.91 -14.39
CA GLY A 58 -6.94 -20.01 -13.46
C GLY A 58 -5.85 -21.09 -13.38
N ALA A 59 -4.77 -20.98 -14.14
CA ALA A 59 -3.65 -21.90 -14.07
C ALA A 59 -2.73 -21.62 -12.87
N TRP A 60 -2.06 -22.68 -12.35
CA TRP A 60 -0.90 -22.53 -11.51
C TRP A 60 0.27 -22.02 -12.35
N VAL A 61 0.86 -20.90 -11.94
CA VAL A 61 2.03 -20.31 -12.62
C VAL A 61 3.16 -20.09 -11.63
N GLY A 62 4.39 -20.19 -12.10
CA GLY A 62 5.57 -19.83 -11.34
C GLY A 62 5.57 -18.33 -11.05
N VAL A 63 5.87 -17.95 -9.83
CA VAL A 63 6.01 -16.56 -9.38
C VAL A 63 7.38 -16.36 -8.73
N SER A 64 7.90 -15.15 -8.81
CA SER A 64 9.14 -14.83 -8.12
C SER A 64 8.98 -14.89 -6.60
N PRO A 65 10.06 -15.06 -5.83
CA PRO A 65 10.00 -15.01 -4.37
C PRO A 65 9.42 -13.70 -3.83
N LEU A 66 9.66 -12.60 -4.55
CA LEU A 66 9.10 -11.29 -4.21
C LEU A 66 7.57 -11.30 -4.33
N LEU A 67 7.05 -11.69 -5.49
CA LEU A 67 5.60 -11.71 -5.74
C LEU A 67 4.93 -12.75 -4.82
N GLU A 68 5.52 -13.93 -4.61
CA GLU A 68 5.01 -14.91 -3.65
C GLU A 68 4.85 -14.32 -2.25
N SER A 69 5.89 -13.63 -1.74
CA SER A 69 5.85 -13.01 -0.42
C SER A 69 4.78 -11.92 -0.33
N LEU A 70 4.63 -11.11 -1.38
CA LEU A 70 3.62 -10.04 -1.40
C LEU A 70 2.19 -10.62 -1.56
N LEU A 71 2.00 -11.70 -2.30
CA LEU A 71 0.70 -12.39 -2.38
C LEU A 71 0.29 -13.00 -1.04
N ARG A 72 1.23 -13.53 -0.27
CA ARG A 72 0.98 -13.98 1.10
C ARG A 72 0.61 -12.82 2.02
N GLU A 73 1.28 -11.68 1.85
CA GLU A 73 0.93 -10.45 2.56
C GLU A 73 -0.47 -9.96 2.21
N CYS A 74 -0.89 -10.07 0.95
CA CYS A 74 -2.27 -9.76 0.55
C CYS A 74 -3.31 -10.64 1.27
N LEU A 75 -3.03 -11.94 1.43
CA LEU A 75 -3.90 -12.85 2.19
C LEU A 75 -3.94 -12.48 3.67
N ARG A 76 -2.78 -12.17 4.27
CA ARG A 76 -2.70 -11.70 5.66
C ARG A 76 -3.47 -10.39 5.85
N ALA A 77 -3.30 -9.43 4.95
CA ALA A 77 -4.01 -8.16 4.99
C ALA A 77 -5.53 -8.33 4.89
N HIS A 78 -5.98 -9.24 4.01
CA HIS A 78 -7.39 -9.59 3.88
C HIS A 78 -7.95 -10.16 5.18
N GLU A 79 -7.24 -11.09 5.82
CA GLU A 79 -7.63 -11.68 7.10
C GLU A 79 -7.65 -10.62 8.22
N LEU A 80 -6.56 -9.87 8.39
CA LEU A 80 -6.37 -8.88 9.44
C LEU A 80 -7.40 -7.74 9.39
N SER A 81 -7.84 -7.37 8.18
CA SER A 81 -8.83 -6.31 7.95
C SER A 81 -10.28 -6.81 7.94
N GLY A 82 -10.52 -8.10 8.19
CA GLY A 82 -11.86 -8.70 8.01
C GLY A 82 -12.37 -8.57 6.56
N GLY A 83 -11.46 -8.62 5.58
CA GLY A 83 -11.78 -8.54 4.15
C GLY A 83 -11.85 -7.12 3.57
N LEU A 84 -11.68 -6.07 4.37
CA LEU A 84 -11.77 -4.68 3.89
C LEU A 84 -10.54 -4.25 3.07
N VAL A 85 -9.36 -4.80 3.35
CA VAL A 85 -8.21 -4.71 2.46
C VAL A 85 -8.19 -5.95 1.58
N ASN A 86 -8.60 -5.79 0.34
CA ASN A 86 -8.83 -6.89 -0.58
C ASN A 86 -8.15 -6.62 -1.93
N ALA A 87 -7.09 -7.36 -2.24
CA ALA A 87 -6.40 -7.21 -3.53
C ALA A 87 -7.29 -7.58 -4.74
N ALA A 88 -8.34 -8.40 -4.57
CA ALA A 88 -9.25 -8.76 -5.65
C ALA A 88 -10.20 -7.62 -6.11
N VAL A 89 -9.96 -6.38 -5.66
CA VAL A 89 -10.75 -5.19 -6.05
C VAL A 89 -10.47 -4.70 -7.49
N LEU A 90 -9.53 -5.28 -8.22
CA LEU A 90 -9.17 -4.77 -9.55
C LEU A 90 -10.38 -4.66 -10.50
N PRO A 91 -11.29 -5.64 -10.62
CA PRO A 91 -12.48 -5.49 -11.45
C PRO A 91 -13.36 -4.29 -11.06
N ALA A 92 -13.49 -4.01 -9.76
CA ALA A 92 -14.24 -2.87 -9.25
C ALA A 92 -13.53 -1.52 -9.56
N LEU A 93 -12.20 -1.46 -9.45
CA LEU A 93 -11.41 -0.29 -9.86
C LEU A 93 -11.58 0.00 -11.36
N LEU A 94 -11.54 -1.04 -12.21
CA LEU A 94 -11.76 -0.89 -13.65
C LEU A 94 -13.18 -0.42 -13.95
N ALA A 95 -14.19 -0.97 -13.27
CA ALA A 95 -15.59 -0.56 -13.41
C ALA A 95 -15.81 0.89 -12.97
N ALA A 96 -15.10 1.37 -11.95
CA ALA A 96 -15.11 2.76 -11.51
C ALA A 96 -14.35 3.71 -12.47
N GLY A 97 -13.78 3.21 -13.57
CA GLY A 97 -13.06 4.00 -14.57
C GLY A 97 -11.57 4.17 -14.32
N TYR A 98 -10.98 3.52 -13.32
CA TYR A 98 -9.53 3.57 -13.06
C TYR A 98 -8.80 2.47 -13.85
N THR A 99 -8.78 2.62 -15.19
CA THR A 99 -8.24 1.62 -16.12
C THR A 99 -6.80 1.86 -16.54
N ARG A 100 -6.27 3.06 -16.35
CA ARG A 100 -4.94 3.51 -16.75
C ARG A 100 -4.30 4.36 -15.65
N THR A 101 -3.06 4.80 -15.83
CA THR A 101 -2.37 5.62 -14.82
C THR A 101 -3.19 6.86 -14.49
N PHE A 102 -3.08 7.35 -13.26
CA PHE A 102 -3.91 8.48 -12.81
C PHE A 102 -3.65 9.75 -13.65
N SER A 103 -2.43 9.95 -14.12
CA SER A 103 -2.05 11.08 -14.98
C SER A 103 -2.73 11.07 -16.35
N GLU A 104 -3.15 9.90 -16.84
CA GLU A 104 -3.89 9.76 -18.11
C GLU A 104 -5.39 10.01 -17.96
N GLY A 105 -5.84 10.19 -16.71
CA GLY A 105 -7.24 10.43 -16.36
C GLY A 105 -8.11 9.16 -16.39
N PRO A 106 -9.35 9.24 -15.88
CA PRO A 106 -10.28 8.13 -15.83
C PRO A 106 -10.88 7.81 -17.21
N THR A 107 -11.43 6.61 -17.32
CA THR A 107 -12.27 6.19 -18.45
C THR A 107 -13.75 6.17 -18.05
N ALA A 108 -14.62 5.69 -18.95
CA ALA A 108 -16.04 5.57 -18.67
C ALA A 108 -16.30 4.61 -17.51
N VAL A 109 -17.19 5.02 -16.61
CA VAL A 109 -17.69 4.17 -15.51
C VAL A 109 -18.65 3.13 -16.08
N THR A 110 -18.53 1.90 -15.61
CA THR A 110 -19.43 0.79 -15.95
C THR A 110 -20.19 0.28 -14.72
N ALA A 111 -20.94 -0.79 -14.86
CA ALA A 111 -21.65 -1.38 -13.74
C ALA A 111 -20.68 -1.81 -12.62
N SER A 112 -21.10 -1.55 -11.37
CA SER A 112 -20.34 -1.96 -10.19
C SER A 112 -20.10 -3.47 -10.15
N VAL A 113 -18.93 -3.87 -9.67
CA VAL A 113 -18.54 -5.27 -9.48
C VAL A 113 -18.14 -5.46 -8.02
N VAL A 114 -18.91 -6.25 -7.29
CA VAL A 114 -18.53 -6.65 -5.92
C VAL A 114 -17.39 -7.67 -6.03
N PRO A 115 -16.19 -7.37 -5.49
CA PRO A 115 -15.07 -8.31 -5.57
C PRO A 115 -15.32 -9.53 -4.69
N PRO A 116 -14.87 -10.73 -5.12
CA PRO A 116 -14.90 -11.92 -4.26
C PRO A 116 -13.95 -11.74 -3.07
N ALA A 117 -14.11 -12.55 -2.03
CA ALA A 117 -13.13 -12.63 -0.96
C ALA A 117 -11.78 -13.13 -1.54
N LEU A 118 -10.68 -12.47 -1.18
CA LEU A 118 -9.36 -12.84 -1.74
C LEU A 118 -9.00 -14.30 -1.45
N SER A 119 -9.33 -14.80 -0.26
CA SER A 119 -9.10 -16.18 0.17
C SER A 119 -9.84 -17.23 -0.67
N GLU A 120 -10.89 -16.84 -1.40
CA GLU A 120 -11.64 -17.75 -2.29
C GLU A 120 -11.04 -17.81 -3.70
N VAL A 121 -10.20 -16.82 -4.06
CA VAL A 121 -9.72 -16.68 -5.44
C VAL A 121 -8.21 -16.72 -5.59
N LEU A 122 -7.44 -16.56 -4.52
CA LEU A 122 -5.98 -16.58 -4.53
C LEU A 122 -5.47 -17.79 -3.73
N GLU A 123 -4.66 -18.60 -4.38
CA GLU A 123 -3.92 -19.69 -3.76
C GLU A 123 -2.42 -19.49 -4.00
N VAL A 124 -1.62 -19.68 -2.92
CA VAL A 124 -0.17 -19.49 -2.97
C VAL A 124 0.51 -20.75 -2.41
N ARG A 125 1.48 -21.28 -3.17
CA ARG A 125 2.39 -22.37 -2.78
C ARG A 125 3.84 -21.89 -2.92
N SER A 126 4.78 -22.69 -2.45
CA SER A 126 6.19 -22.36 -2.68
C SER A 126 6.51 -22.30 -4.16
N GLY A 127 7.02 -21.16 -4.63
CA GLY A 127 7.40 -20.89 -6.01
C GLY A 127 6.25 -20.77 -7.02
N SER A 128 4.98 -20.86 -6.59
CA SER A 128 3.85 -20.78 -7.53
C SER A 128 2.59 -20.22 -6.90
N ALA A 129 1.73 -19.61 -7.71
CA ALA A 129 0.43 -19.11 -7.29
C ALA A 129 -0.64 -19.32 -8.36
N ARG A 130 -1.90 -19.22 -7.96
CA ARG A 130 -3.06 -19.33 -8.84
C ARG A 130 -4.11 -18.30 -8.46
N LEU A 131 -4.65 -17.60 -9.45
CA LEU A 131 -5.91 -16.86 -9.34
C LEU A 131 -7.03 -17.69 -9.97
N ARG A 132 -8.20 -17.75 -9.35
CA ARG A 132 -9.38 -18.36 -9.96
C ARG A 132 -9.70 -17.66 -11.28
N LEU A 133 -10.18 -18.42 -12.26
CA LEU A 133 -10.58 -17.89 -13.56
C LEU A 133 -11.57 -16.73 -13.41
N GLY A 134 -11.28 -15.62 -14.06
CA GLY A 134 -12.06 -14.38 -14.01
C GLY A 134 -11.73 -13.46 -12.83
N ALA A 135 -10.90 -13.90 -11.87
CA ALA A 135 -10.38 -13.02 -10.84
C ALA A 135 -9.12 -12.27 -11.30
N SER A 136 -8.93 -11.08 -10.81
CA SER A 136 -7.70 -10.29 -10.98
C SER A 136 -7.45 -9.42 -9.76
N ILE A 137 -6.19 -9.08 -9.51
CA ILE A 137 -5.76 -8.36 -8.31
C ILE A 137 -5.04 -7.05 -8.63
N ASP A 138 -5.15 -6.11 -7.70
CA ASP A 138 -4.37 -4.88 -7.63
C ASP A 138 -3.60 -4.83 -6.31
N LEU A 139 -2.32 -4.47 -6.37
CA LEU A 139 -1.42 -4.43 -5.21
C LEU A 139 -1.25 -3.03 -4.62
N GLY A 140 -1.82 -2.00 -5.26
CA GLY A 140 -1.62 -0.59 -4.89
C GLY A 140 -2.10 -0.20 -3.48
N GLY A 141 -2.83 -1.09 -2.81
CA GLY A 141 -3.33 -0.87 -1.46
C GLY A 141 -2.61 -1.66 -0.36
N ILE A 142 -1.50 -2.33 -0.67
CA ILE A 142 -0.79 -3.21 0.26
C ILE A 142 0.73 -3.12 0.05
N ALA A 143 1.16 -2.83 -1.19
CA ALA A 143 2.55 -3.00 -1.56
C ALA A 143 3.48 -1.94 -0.99
N LYS A 144 3.02 -0.70 -0.77
CA LYS A 144 3.91 0.42 -0.46
C LYS A 144 4.51 0.34 0.95
N GLY A 145 3.67 0.13 1.97
CA GLY A 145 4.14 -0.08 3.33
C GLY A 145 5.04 -1.31 3.44
N TRP A 146 4.67 -2.39 2.78
CA TRP A 146 5.47 -3.62 2.73
C TRP A 146 6.83 -3.43 2.03
N LEU A 147 6.89 -2.64 0.95
CA LEU A 147 8.15 -2.29 0.28
C LEU A 147 8.99 -1.34 1.14
N ALA A 148 8.37 -0.39 1.86
CA ALA A 148 9.07 0.52 2.75
C ALA A 148 9.79 -0.24 3.88
N ASP A 149 9.15 -1.22 4.49
CA ASP A 149 9.75 -2.10 5.51
C ASP A 149 11.02 -2.80 4.97
N ARG A 150 10.93 -3.36 3.76
CA ARG A 150 12.02 -4.11 3.14
C ARG A 150 13.19 -3.21 2.77
N LEU A 151 12.90 -2.08 2.13
CA LEU A 151 13.97 -1.16 1.75
C LEU A 151 14.67 -0.56 2.97
N ALA A 152 13.94 -0.20 4.02
CA ALA A 152 14.55 0.27 5.26
C ALA A 152 15.44 -0.79 5.91
N ALA A 153 15.06 -2.07 5.84
CA ALA A 153 15.89 -3.17 6.33
C ALA A 153 17.20 -3.31 5.53
N GLU A 154 17.15 -3.14 4.21
CA GLU A 154 18.33 -3.21 3.33
C GLU A 154 19.23 -1.98 3.44
N LEU A 155 18.68 -0.80 3.65
CA LEU A 155 19.47 0.44 3.79
C LEU A 155 20.31 0.47 5.07
N GLY A 156 19.79 -0.10 6.17
CA GLY A 156 20.55 -0.16 7.40
C GLY A 156 19.89 0.50 8.61
N PRO A 157 20.65 0.67 9.71
CA PRO A 157 20.07 0.88 11.04
C PRO A 157 19.48 2.27 11.30
N ASN A 158 19.77 3.28 10.49
CA ASN A 158 19.24 4.63 10.70
C ASN A 158 18.77 5.25 9.38
N SER A 159 17.57 4.86 8.97
CA SER A 159 16.95 5.24 7.70
C SER A 159 15.43 5.43 7.82
N LEU A 160 14.89 6.28 6.94
CA LEU A 160 13.45 6.45 6.75
C LEU A 160 13.16 6.27 5.26
N VAL A 161 12.19 5.41 4.96
CA VAL A 161 11.68 5.17 3.60
C VAL A 161 10.22 5.55 3.57
N ASN A 162 9.86 6.53 2.75
CA ASN A 162 8.50 6.99 2.52
C ASN A 162 8.11 6.74 1.05
N LEU A 163 7.15 5.87 0.83
CA LEU A 163 6.64 5.51 -0.48
C LEU A 163 5.20 6.05 -0.65
N CYS A 164 5.09 7.31 -1.10
CA CYS A 164 3.81 7.99 -1.33
C CYS A 164 2.94 8.17 -0.07
N GLY A 165 3.54 8.27 1.11
CA GLY A 165 2.83 8.45 2.38
C GLY A 165 2.65 7.17 3.20
N ASP A 166 3.17 6.03 2.72
CA ASP A 166 3.30 4.79 3.49
C ASP A 166 4.79 4.58 3.76
N LEU A 167 5.19 4.52 5.02
CA LEU A 167 6.58 4.65 5.40
C LEU A 167 7.00 3.69 6.52
N PHE A 168 8.32 3.48 6.60
CA PHE A 168 8.97 2.87 7.76
C PHE A 168 10.19 3.71 8.18
N ALA A 169 10.25 4.02 9.46
CA ALA A 169 11.35 4.71 10.13
C ALA A 169 12.15 3.69 10.94
N ARG A 170 13.43 3.52 10.61
CA ARG A 170 14.34 2.61 11.28
C ARG A 170 15.41 3.37 12.03
N GLY A 171 15.60 3.02 13.31
CA GLY A 171 16.60 3.64 14.16
C GLY A 171 16.17 4.99 14.74
N ASP A 172 17.10 5.65 15.38
CA ASP A 172 16.88 6.74 16.32
C ASP A 172 16.98 8.16 15.71
N GLY A 173 17.11 8.27 14.38
CA GLY A 173 17.19 9.57 13.69
C GLY A 173 18.46 10.35 14.02
N GLU A 174 18.33 11.68 14.03
CA GLU A 174 19.47 12.60 14.30
C GLU A 174 19.76 12.73 15.79
N THR A 175 18.70 12.84 16.59
CA THR A 175 18.79 13.22 18.00
C THR A 175 18.80 12.03 18.97
N GLY A 176 18.60 10.83 18.48
CA GLY A 176 18.44 9.64 19.31
C GLY A 176 17.00 9.41 19.79
N GLU A 177 16.04 10.24 19.34
CA GLU A 177 14.64 10.17 19.77
C GLU A 177 13.70 9.59 18.69
N GLY A 178 14.22 9.33 17.50
CA GLY A 178 13.47 8.83 16.33
C GLY A 178 13.40 9.85 15.19
N TRP A 179 12.73 9.44 14.13
CA TRP A 179 12.55 10.22 12.92
C TRP A 179 11.30 11.11 13.02
N PRO A 180 11.42 12.44 12.81
CA PRO A 180 10.27 13.34 12.82
C PRO A 180 9.42 13.15 11.55
N VAL A 181 8.15 12.80 11.73
CA VAL A 181 7.19 12.55 10.65
C VAL A 181 5.93 13.39 10.88
N GLY A 182 5.48 14.10 9.85
CA GLY A 182 4.21 14.83 9.87
C GLY A 182 3.02 13.88 9.73
N MET A 183 2.09 13.88 10.69
CA MET A 183 0.89 13.06 10.69
C MET A 183 -0.28 13.78 11.37
N GLY A 184 -1.43 13.88 10.70
CA GLY A 184 -2.62 14.51 11.27
C GLY A 184 -2.41 15.95 11.71
N GLY A 185 -1.56 16.73 11.01
CA GLY A 185 -1.22 18.11 11.35
C GLY A 185 -0.25 18.27 12.54
N LYS A 186 0.33 17.18 13.04
CA LYS A 186 1.31 17.15 14.12
C LYS A 186 2.60 16.49 13.66
N THR A 187 3.70 16.77 14.34
CA THR A 187 4.95 16.01 14.18
C THR A 187 5.00 14.92 15.24
N VAL A 188 5.24 13.68 14.82
CA VAL A 188 5.46 12.52 15.69
C VAL A 188 6.88 12.01 15.47
N LEU A 189 7.49 11.44 16.50
CA LEU A 189 8.80 10.81 16.43
C LEU A 189 8.60 9.30 16.29
N LEU A 190 9.13 8.71 15.23
CA LEU A 190 9.04 7.29 14.95
C LEU A 190 10.39 6.62 15.16
N LEU A 191 10.42 5.57 15.96
CA LEU A 191 11.59 4.75 16.28
C LEU A 191 11.25 3.28 16.01
N ASP A 192 11.82 2.70 14.96
CA ASP A 192 11.52 1.34 14.51
C ASP A 192 10.01 1.08 14.33
N MET A 193 9.34 2.01 13.65
CA MET A 193 7.89 1.99 13.43
C MET A 193 7.52 2.35 12.01
N GLY A 194 6.39 1.81 11.55
CA GLY A 194 5.73 2.22 10.32
C GLY A 194 4.64 3.26 10.55
N ALA A 195 4.38 4.07 9.54
CA ALA A 195 3.20 4.93 9.49
C ALA A 195 2.63 4.96 8.07
N ALA A 196 1.33 5.12 7.96
CA ALA A 196 0.65 5.21 6.67
C ALA A 196 -0.56 6.13 6.75
N THR A 197 -0.88 6.74 5.60
CA THR A 197 -2.05 7.59 5.47
C THR A 197 -2.91 7.19 4.29
N SER A 198 -4.13 6.74 4.57
CA SER A 198 -5.18 6.53 3.58
C SER A 198 -6.10 7.74 3.51
N GLY A 199 -6.46 8.19 2.30
CA GLY A 199 -7.32 9.36 2.13
C GLY A 199 -8.10 9.34 0.83
N THR A 200 -9.28 9.98 0.84
CA THR A 200 -10.18 10.04 -0.32
C THR A 200 -9.90 11.26 -1.20
N ARG A 201 -9.11 12.25 -0.74
CA ARG A 201 -8.85 13.50 -1.46
C ARG A 201 -7.81 13.39 -2.57
N LYS A 202 -6.92 12.41 -2.48
CA LYS A 202 -5.93 12.11 -3.53
C LYS A 202 -6.52 11.08 -4.50
N ARG A 203 -6.18 11.17 -5.80
CA ARG A 203 -6.68 10.25 -6.84
C ARG A 203 -8.21 10.18 -6.89
N THR A 204 -8.83 11.35 -7.02
CA THR A 204 -10.27 11.53 -7.20
C THR A 204 -10.58 11.84 -8.66
N TRP A 205 -11.73 11.38 -9.15
CA TRP A 205 -12.25 11.72 -10.48
C TRP A 205 -13.78 11.74 -10.47
N GLY A 206 -14.37 12.75 -11.10
CA GLY A 206 -15.82 12.97 -10.98
C GLY A 206 -16.24 13.43 -9.59
N PRO A 207 -17.54 13.54 -9.31
CA PRO A 207 -18.01 14.10 -8.05
C PRO A 207 -17.83 13.21 -6.83
N ASP A 208 -17.87 11.86 -6.99
CA ASP A 208 -17.86 10.91 -5.87
C ASP A 208 -16.96 9.68 -6.15
N LEU A 209 -16.00 9.79 -7.06
CA LEU A 209 -15.17 8.67 -7.45
C LEU A 209 -13.74 8.86 -6.97
N HIS A 210 -13.21 7.84 -6.32
CA HIS A 210 -11.83 7.75 -5.89
C HIS A 210 -11.35 6.28 -5.86
N HIS A 211 -10.06 6.08 -5.72
CA HIS A 211 -9.40 4.77 -5.84
C HIS A 211 -9.63 3.81 -4.66
N LEU A 212 -10.19 4.28 -3.54
CA LEU A 212 -10.45 3.43 -2.37
C LEU A 212 -11.81 2.77 -2.50
N ILE A 213 -11.82 1.52 -2.95
CA ILE A 213 -13.03 0.72 -3.10
C ILE A 213 -13.40 0.06 -1.77
N ASP A 214 -14.67 0.15 -1.40
CA ASP A 214 -15.24 -0.70 -0.35
C ASP A 214 -15.58 -2.07 -0.95
N PRO A 215 -14.87 -3.15 -0.55
CA PRO A 215 -15.07 -4.47 -1.15
C PRO A 215 -16.46 -5.06 -0.86
N ARG A 216 -17.18 -4.54 0.13
CA ARG A 216 -18.55 -4.98 0.44
C ARG A 216 -19.58 -4.55 -0.61
N THR A 217 -19.29 -3.46 -1.30
CA THR A 217 -20.19 -2.86 -2.30
C THR A 217 -19.61 -2.86 -3.72
N GLY A 218 -18.28 -2.97 -3.86
CA GLY A 218 -17.57 -2.79 -5.11
C GLY A 218 -17.56 -1.34 -5.62
N LEU A 219 -17.93 -0.38 -4.79
CA LEU A 219 -17.97 1.05 -5.08
C LEU A 219 -16.91 1.79 -4.27
N PRO A 220 -16.52 3.02 -4.67
CA PRO A 220 -15.72 3.90 -3.83
C PRO A 220 -16.34 4.01 -2.43
N SER A 221 -15.50 3.97 -1.41
CA SER A 221 -15.94 4.07 -0.01
C SER A 221 -16.71 5.37 0.23
N ARG A 222 -17.80 5.29 0.96
CA ARG A 222 -18.62 6.44 1.37
C ARG A 222 -18.57 6.64 2.90
N SER A 223 -17.42 6.38 3.47
CA SER A 223 -17.19 6.65 4.87
C SER A 223 -17.24 8.16 5.16
N ASP A 224 -17.54 8.52 6.39
CA ASP A 224 -17.49 9.89 6.90
C ASP A 224 -16.05 10.39 7.11
N LEU A 225 -15.05 9.51 7.05
CA LEU A 225 -13.66 9.88 7.11
C LEU A 225 -13.11 10.27 5.74
N VAL A 226 -12.41 11.38 5.68
CA VAL A 226 -11.66 11.81 4.49
C VAL A 226 -10.19 11.42 4.55
N GLU A 227 -9.66 11.19 5.76
CA GLU A 227 -8.29 10.74 5.99
C GLU A 227 -8.18 9.89 7.26
N ALA A 228 -7.38 8.84 7.19
CA ALA A 228 -6.97 8.04 8.34
C ALA A 228 -5.45 7.83 8.27
N SER A 229 -4.74 8.32 9.27
CA SER A 229 -3.29 8.13 9.45
C SER A 229 -3.05 7.21 10.64
N VAL A 230 -2.21 6.19 10.50
CA VAL A 230 -1.97 5.18 11.54
C VAL A 230 -0.48 4.90 11.69
N ILE A 231 -0.04 4.71 12.93
CA ILE A 231 1.29 4.22 13.32
C ILE A 231 1.14 2.77 13.75
N ALA A 232 2.03 1.91 13.27
CA ALA A 232 2.08 0.49 13.64
C ALA A 232 3.52 -0.02 13.72
N ARG A 233 3.71 -1.28 14.10
CA ARG A 233 5.04 -1.90 14.20
C ARG A 233 5.74 -2.03 12.84
N THR A 234 4.97 -2.12 11.75
CA THR A 234 5.48 -2.20 10.38
C THR A 234 4.75 -1.21 9.47
N GLY A 235 5.37 -0.82 8.36
CA GLY A 235 4.71 -0.01 7.32
C GLY A 235 3.55 -0.76 6.68
N ALA A 236 3.69 -2.09 6.51
CA ALA A 236 2.63 -2.94 6.00
C ALA A 236 1.39 -2.93 6.91
N ASP A 237 1.55 -3.09 8.22
CA ASP A 237 0.43 -3.03 9.17
C ASP A 237 -0.19 -1.64 9.20
N ALA A 238 0.63 -0.58 9.20
CA ALA A 238 0.15 0.79 9.17
C ALA A 238 -0.73 1.05 7.92
N GLU A 239 -0.31 0.59 6.72
CA GLU A 239 -1.08 0.72 5.47
C GLU A 239 -2.41 -0.06 5.54
N ILE A 240 -2.40 -1.28 6.09
CA ILE A 240 -3.59 -2.10 6.28
C ILE A 240 -4.56 -1.41 7.25
N PHE A 241 -4.08 -0.96 8.39
CA PHE A 241 -4.90 -0.32 9.43
C PHE A 241 -5.47 1.01 8.98
N ALA A 242 -4.68 1.87 8.33
CA ALA A 242 -5.14 3.15 7.82
C ALA A 242 -6.28 2.98 6.79
N LYS A 243 -6.13 2.05 5.86
CA LYS A 243 -7.15 1.76 4.86
C LYS A 243 -8.40 1.16 5.48
N THR A 244 -8.24 0.20 6.39
CA THR A 244 -9.37 -0.42 7.11
C THR A 244 -10.15 0.62 7.90
N ALA A 245 -9.46 1.45 8.68
CA ALA A 245 -10.07 2.52 9.46
C ALA A 245 -10.88 3.50 8.58
N LEU A 246 -10.29 3.91 7.45
CA LEU A 246 -10.98 4.81 6.52
C LEU A 246 -12.27 4.19 5.97
N ILE A 247 -12.25 2.91 5.58
CA ILE A 247 -13.43 2.21 5.03
C ILE A 247 -14.49 1.95 6.11
N LEU A 248 -14.08 1.69 7.35
CA LEU A 248 -14.98 1.48 8.48
C LEU A 248 -15.74 2.74 8.90
N GLY A 249 -15.14 3.93 8.72
CA GLY A 249 -15.66 5.20 9.20
C GLY A 249 -15.39 5.46 10.68
N SER A 250 -15.62 6.69 11.12
CA SER A 250 -15.24 7.18 12.45
C SER A 250 -15.75 6.32 13.60
N THR A 251 -16.99 5.84 13.50
CA THR A 251 -17.65 5.06 14.57
C THR A 251 -16.95 3.73 14.89
N LYS A 252 -16.39 3.05 13.88
CA LYS A 252 -15.80 1.70 14.03
C LYS A 252 -14.29 1.70 13.92
N ALA A 253 -13.69 2.77 13.42
CA ALA A 253 -12.27 2.84 13.17
C ALA A 253 -11.45 2.75 14.47
N GLU A 254 -11.85 3.50 15.51
CA GLU A 254 -11.12 3.50 16.80
C GLU A 254 -11.16 2.14 17.48
N GLU A 255 -12.33 1.48 17.51
CA GLU A 255 -12.47 0.14 18.07
C GLU A 255 -11.59 -0.87 17.34
N TYR A 256 -11.60 -0.82 16.00
CA TYR A 256 -10.75 -1.68 15.18
C TYR A 256 -9.26 -1.44 15.45
N LEU A 257 -8.82 -0.19 15.45
CA LEU A 257 -7.41 0.17 15.64
C LEU A 257 -6.89 -0.23 17.03
N ALA A 258 -7.69 0.00 18.06
CA ALA A 258 -7.37 -0.42 19.43
C ALA A 258 -7.29 -1.94 19.60
N ALA A 259 -8.12 -2.70 18.86
CA ALA A 259 -8.14 -4.15 18.92
C ALA A 259 -6.99 -4.83 18.12
N HIS A 260 -6.31 -4.09 17.22
CA HIS A 260 -5.30 -4.62 16.29
C HIS A 260 -3.89 -4.06 16.51
N ASP A 261 -3.55 -3.65 17.73
CA ASP A 261 -2.20 -3.17 18.10
C ASP A 261 -1.72 -1.94 17.30
N ALA A 262 -2.62 -1.08 16.82
CA ALA A 262 -2.22 0.22 16.31
C ALA A 262 -1.61 1.05 17.45
N LEU A 263 -0.43 1.65 17.19
CA LEU A 263 0.34 2.38 18.20
C LEU A 263 -0.09 3.84 18.35
N GLY A 264 -0.77 4.37 17.35
CA GLY A 264 -1.32 5.71 17.34
C GLY A 264 -2.07 5.99 16.04
N TRP A 265 -3.02 6.93 16.06
CA TRP A 265 -3.78 7.30 14.88
C TRP A 265 -4.31 8.71 14.91
N SER A 266 -4.64 9.22 13.73
CA SER A 266 -5.39 10.45 13.51
C SER A 266 -6.46 10.19 12.47
N LEU A 267 -7.72 10.50 12.80
CA LEU A 267 -8.88 10.33 11.93
C LEU A 267 -9.48 11.71 11.63
N ILE A 268 -9.66 12.03 10.35
CA ILE A 268 -10.21 13.31 9.88
C ILE A 268 -11.49 13.02 9.10
N ALA A 269 -12.59 13.61 9.53
CA ALA A 269 -13.90 13.56 8.89
C ALA A 269 -14.12 14.71 7.90
#